data_4bcbfce4bc7eab11f06573ab8537f203
#
_entry.id   4bcbfce4bc7eab11f06573ab8537f203
#
_cell.length_a   1.000
_cell.length_b   1.000
_cell.length_c   1.000
_cell.angle_alpha   90.00
_cell.angle_beta   90.00
_cell.angle_gamma   90.00
#
_symmetry.space_group_name_H-M   'P 1'
#
loop_
_entity.id
_entity.type
_entity.pdbx_description
1 polymer ?
#
loop_
_entity_poly.entity_id
_entity_poly.type
_entity_poly.pdbx_seq_one_letter_code
_entity_poly.pdbx_strand_id
1 'polypeptide(L)'
;MPTNSQQQFHAFYEGWIQRKQTLLDELLTLSDAPDSQHKHIALIESVLSHYQQYFEHKTRLQNDDVLLLFSPTWLSTYERALLWMGDYKPSIILRLADTALQDLTPDQIRAIERVRAETRTGERELSAAMAAFQESVASPRVLQRVRRVGRLLDGEIDELDESMGGMRNAVGELFQRADELRVATVRKVVAVLSPPKTVRFLAAALGFQLRVRRWGMERDQSR
;
A
#
# COMPACT_ATOMS: atom_id res chain seq x y z
N MET A 1 -4.43 -2.14 24.93
CA MET A 1 -4.97 -3.37 24.34
C MET A 1 -5.31 -3.07 22.89
N PRO A 2 -5.12 -3.99 21.93
CA PRO A 2 -5.51 -3.76 20.54
C PRO A 2 -7.03 -3.57 20.46
N THR A 3 -7.47 -2.65 19.59
CA THR A 3 -8.90 -2.43 19.34
C THR A 3 -9.51 -3.64 18.61
N ASN A 4 -10.83 -3.78 18.66
CA ASN A 4 -11.54 -4.85 17.94
C ASN A 4 -11.23 -4.81 16.42
N SER A 5 -11.24 -3.63 15.81
CA SER A 5 -10.90 -3.42 14.40
C SER A 5 -9.47 -3.84 14.07
N GLN A 6 -8.52 -3.57 14.95
CA GLN A 6 -7.13 -3.98 14.78
C GLN A 6 -6.99 -5.52 14.81
N GLN A 7 -7.69 -6.20 15.72
CA GLN A 7 -7.68 -7.66 15.81
C GLN A 7 -8.34 -8.30 14.57
N GLN A 8 -9.47 -7.75 14.11
CA GLN A 8 -10.16 -8.22 12.92
C GLN A 8 -9.30 -8.05 11.67
N PHE A 9 -8.63 -6.89 11.53
CA PHE A 9 -7.74 -6.67 10.40
C PHE A 9 -6.53 -7.60 10.44
N HIS A 10 -5.96 -7.87 11.60
CA HIS A 10 -4.84 -8.80 11.76
C HIS A 10 -5.22 -10.21 11.28
N ALA A 11 -6.36 -10.73 11.75
CA ALA A 11 -6.87 -12.05 11.32
C ALA A 11 -7.14 -12.11 9.81
N PHE A 12 -7.74 -11.06 9.24
CA PHE A 12 -7.92 -10.93 7.80
C PHE A 12 -6.57 -10.96 7.07
N TYR A 13 -5.58 -10.18 7.55
CA TYR A 13 -4.28 -10.05 6.90
C TYR A 13 -3.48 -11.36 6.89
N GLU A 14 -3.57 -12.17 7.92
CA GLU A 14 -2.93 -13.50 7.95
C GLU A 14 -3.51 -14.42 6.86
N GLY A 15 -4.82 -14.51 6.75
CA GLY A 15 -5.48 -15.28 5.68
C GLY A 15 -5.18 -14.73 4.28
N TRP A 16 -5.11 -13.40 4.17
CA TRP A 16 -4.76 -12.72 2.92
C TRP A 16 -3.31 -13.04 2.47
N ILE A 17 -2.35 -13.09 3.39
CA ILE A 17 -0.97 -13.50 3.10
C ILE A 17 -0.90 -14.97 2.66
N GLN A 18 -1.65 -15.88 3.30
CA GLN A 18 -1.71 -17.28 2.88
C GLN A 18 -2.26 -17.42 1.46
N ARG A 19 -3.35 -16.73 1.14
CA ARG A 19 -3.90 -16.72 -0.23
C ARG A 19 -2.92 -16.09 -1.22
N LYS A 20 -2.17 -15.06 -0.84
CA LYS A 20 -1.12 -14.46 -1.68
C LYS A 20 -0.04 -15.48 -2.04
N GLN A 21 0.38 -16.36 -1.11
CA GLN A 21 1.33 -17.43 -1.40
C GLN A 21 0.77 -18.40 -2.43
N THR A 22 -0.48 -18.86 -2.27
CA THR A 22 -1.15 -19.73 -3.24
C THR A 22 -1.19 -19.10 -4.64
N LEU A 23 -1.58 -17.81 -4.72
CA LEU A 23 -1.61 -17.10 -6.00
C LEU A 23 -0.22 -16.96 -6.64
N LEU A 24 0.83 -16.80 -5.84
CA LEU A 24 2.20 -16.79 -6.36
C LEU A 24 2.56 -18.16 -6.96
N ASP A 25 2.25 -19.26 -6.28
CA ASP A 25 2.54 -20.62 -6.75
C ASP A 25 1.77 -20.91 -8.05
N GLU A 26 0.49 -20.48 -8.14
CA GLU A 26 -0.33 -20.56 -9.34
C GLU A 26 0.28 -19.75 -10.51
N LEU A 27 0.75 -18.51 -10.26
CA LEU A 27 1.40 -17.66 -11.26
C LEU A 27 2.71 -18.26 -11.77
N LEU A 28 3.54 -18.81 -10.88
CA LEU A 28 4.81 -19.45 -11.26
C LEU A 28 4.56 -20.69 -12.12
N THR A 29 3.60 -21.55 -11.72
CA THR A 29 3.23 -22.72 -12.49
C THR A 29 2.72 -22.35 -13.90
N LEU A 30 1.94 -21.27 -14.00
CA LEU A 30 1.36 -20.83 -15.28
C LEU A 30 2.37 -20.11 -16.17
N SER A 31 3.41 -19.49 -15.58
CA SER A 31 4.49 -18.83 -16.36
C SER A 31 5.24 -19.77 -17.28
N ASP A 32 5.30 -21.06 -16.93
CA ASP A 32 6.00 -22.11 -17.68
C ASP A 32 5.08 -22.82 -18.71
N ALA A 33 3.77 -22.47 -18.74
CA ALA A 33 2.79 -23.14 -19.61
C ALA A 33 2.51 -22.32 -20.88
N PRO A 34 2.88 -22.81 -22.08
CA PRO A 34 2.92 -21.98 -23.30
C PRO A 34 1.56 -21.62 -23.92
N ASP A 35 0.43 -22.22 -23.53
CA ASP A 35 -0.81 -22.06 -24.33
C ASP A 35 -2.11 -21.97 -23.51
N SER A 36 -2.21 -20.95 -22.67
CA SER A 36 -3.37 -20.80 -21.79
C SER A 36 -3.85 -19.35 -21.60
N GLN A 37 -4.07 -18.60 -22.68
CA GLN A 37 -4.51 -17.20 -22.60
C GLN A 37 -5.70 -17.00 -21.67
N HIS A 38 -6.70 -17.88 -21.72
CA HIS A 38 -7.86 -17.82 -20.83
C HIS A 38 -7.47 -18.01 -19.35
N LYS A 39 -6.56 -18.95 -19.06
CA LYS A 39 -6.08 -19.17 -17.68
C LYS A 39 -5.25 -18.00 -17.18
N HIS A 40 -4.44 -17.36 -18.05
CA HIS A 40 -3.71 -16.15 -17.70
C HIS A 40 -4.66 -15.04 -17.26
N ILE A 41 -5.70 -14.76 -18.05
CA ILE A 41 -6.68 -13.73 -17.76
C ILE A 41 -7.39 -14.00 -16.44
N ALA A 42 -7.91 -15.22 -16.24
CA ALA A 42 -8.61 -15.59 -15.01
C ALA A 42 -7.72 -15.45 -13.76
N LEU A 43 -6.43 -15.84 -13.86
CA LEU A 43 -5.50 -15.71 -12.74
C LEU A 43 -5.12 -14.24 -12.47
N ILE A 44 -4.93 -13.43 -13.52
CA ILE A 44 -4.70 -11.98 -13.39
C ILE A 44 -5.88 -11.34 -12.65
N GLU A 45 -7.11 -11.63 -13.04
CA GLU A 45 -8.31 -11.12 -12.38
C GLU A 45 -8.39 -11.55 -10.91
N SER A 46 -8.03 -12.81 -10.60
CA SER A 46 -7.97 -13.32 -9.23
C SER A 46 -6.96 -12.56 -8.37
N VAL A 47 -5.78 -12.26 -8.92
CA VAL A 47 -4.76 -11.45 -8.22
C VAL A 47 -5.22 -10.02 -8.01
N LEU A 48 -5.80 -9.38 -9.02
CA LEU A 48 -6.30 -8.00 -8.89
C LEU A 48 -7.44 -7.91 -7.89
N SER A 49 -8.37 -8.88 -7.89
CA SER A 49 -9.46 -8.98 -6.91
C SER A 49 -8.92 -9.19 -5.48
N HIS A 50 -7.88 -10.01 -5.32
CA HIS A 50 -7.22 -10.23 -4.04
C HIS A 50 -6.62 -8.93 -3.46
N TYR A 51 -5.99 -8.09 -4.28
CA TYR A 51 -5.53 -6.77 -3.85
C TYR A 51 -6.67 -5.79 -3.59
N GLN A 52 -7.75 -5.85 -4.35
CA GLN A 52 -8.93 -5.02 -4.10
C GLN A 52 -9.52 -5.30 -2.71
N GLN A 53 -9.66 -6.57 -2.32
CA GLN A 53 -10.12 -6.95 -0.98
C GLN A 53 -9.22 -6.37 0.12
N TYR A 54 -7.90 -6.38 -0.08
CA TYR A 54 -6.97 -5.76 0.86
C TYR A 54 -7.23 -4.26 1.04
N PHE A 55 -7.38 -3.51 -0.05
CA PHE A 55 -7.66 -2.08 0.03
C PHE A 55 -9.02 -1.78 0.65
N GLU A 56 -10.03 -2.60 0.41
CA GLU A 56 -11.35 -2.45 1.05
C GLU A 56 -11.25 -2.64 2.58
N HIS A 57 -10.56 -3.67 3.04
CA HIS A 57 -10.34 -3.90 4.46
C HIS A 57 -9.46 -2.82 5.11
N LYS A 58 -8.43 -2.37 4.41
CA LYS A 58 -7.57 -1.27 4.85
C LYS A 58 -8.33 0.05 4.98
N THR A 59 -9.25 0.36 4.04
CA THR A 59 -10.11 1.54 4.12
C THR A 59 -11.04 1.49 5.33
N ARG A 60 -11.62 0.32 5.64
CA ARG A 60 -12.44 0.16 6.86
C ARG A 60 -11.61 0.43 8.12
N LEU A 61 -10.42 -0.17 8.23
CA LEU A 61 -9.51 0.08 9.35
C LEU A 61 -9.12 1.56 9.45
N GLN A 62 -8.85 2.22 8.33
CA GLN A 62 -8.52 3.64 8.26
C GLN A 62 -9.66 4.51 8.81
N ASN A 63 -10.91 4.19 8.49
CA ASN A 63 -12.07 4.92 9.00
C ASN A 63 -12.23 4.77 10.52
N ASP A 64 -11.83 3.63 11.08
CA ASP A 64 -11.86 3.37 12.52
C ASP A 64 -10.68 4.03 13.24
N ASP A 65 -9.45 3.84 12.73
CA ASP A 65 -8.23 4.43 13.28
C ASP A 65 -7.12 4.54 12.23
N VAL A 66 -7.05 5.70 11.57
CA VAL A 66 -6.04 6.00 10.56
C VAL A 66 -4.61 5.94 11.10
N LEU A 67 -4.41 6.16 12.40
CA LEU A 67 -3.07 6.21 13.01
C LEU A 67 -2.39 4.83 13.00
N LEU A 68 -3.16 3.74 12.96
CA LEU A 68 -2.63 2.39 12.80
C LEU A 68 -1.85 2.19 11.49
N LEU A 69 -2.15 2.97 10.46
CA LEU A 69 -1.46 2.89 9.17
C LEU A 69 -0.04 3.49 9.18
N PHE A 70 0.30 4.31 10.19
CA PHE A 70 1.67 4.81 10.35
C PHE A 70 2.61 3.75 10.92
N SER A 71 2.12 2.85 11.77
CA SER A 71 2.92 1.79 12.38
C SER A 71 2.11 0.50 12.50
N PRO A 72 1.81 -0.16 11.38
CA PRO A 72 0.99 -1.37 11.34
C PRO A 72 1.63 -2.52 12.15
N THR A 73 0.91 -3.04 13.13
CA THR A 73 1.42 -4.11 14.02
C THR A 73 1.42 -5.50 13.36
N TRP A 74 0.70 -5.66 12.25
CA TRP A 74 0.67 -6.90 11.45
C TRP A 74 1.83 -7.03 10.46
N LEU A 75 2.65 -5.99 10.33
CA LEU A 75 3.86 -5.99 9.52
C LEU A 75 5.10 -6.22 10.38
N SER A 76 6.09 -6.91 9.83
CA SER A 76 7.43 -7.01 10.42
C SER A 76 8.10 -5.64 10.53
N THR A 77 9.11 -5.54 11.38
CA THR A 77 9.90 -4.30 11.54
C THR A 77 10.52 -3.85 10.21
N TYR A 78 10.95 -4.81 9.38
CA TYR A 78 11.53 -4.51 8.08
C TYR A 78 10.49 -4.03 7.06
N GLU A 79 9.31 -4.65 7.01
CA GLU A 79 8.21 -4.17 6.16
C GLU A 79 7.83 -2.73 6.53
N ARG A 80 7.73 -2.43 7.85
CA ARG A 80 7.44 -1.08 8.32
C ARG A 80 8.47 -0.04 7.88
N ALA A 81 9.75 -0.40 7.79
CA ALA A 81 10.80 0.49 7.30
C ALA A 81 10.67 0.84 5.80
N LEU A 82 9.93 0.03 5.03
CA LEU A 82 9.70 0.25 3.60
C LEU A 82 8.38 0.98 3.31
N LEU A 83 7.60 1.32 4.35
CA LEU A 83 6.31 1.98 4.15
C LEU A 83 6.47 3.42 3.64
N TRP A 84 5.61 3.74 2.70
CA TRP A 84 5.33 5.09 2.25
C TRP A 84 3.82 5.29 2.26
N MET A 85 3.30 6.10 3.17
CA MET A 85 1.85 6.34 3.34
C MET A 85 1.06 5.02 3.43
N GLY A 86 1.34 4.21 4.45
CA GLY A 86 0.58 3.02 4.83
C GLY A 86 0.80 1.77 3.97
N ASP A 87 1.65 1.82 2.92
CA ASP A 87 2.01 0.67 2.08
C ASP A 87 3.28 0.96 1.26
N TYR A 88 3.70 0.05 0.37
CA TYR A 88 4.85 0.25 -0.50
C TYR A 88 4.67 1.45 -1.46
N LYS A 89 5.78 2.10 -1.78
CA LYS A 89 5.81 3.20 -2.74
C LYS A 89 5.48 2.70 -4.16
N PRO A 90 4.58 3.36 -4.92
CA PRO A 90 4.18 2.90 -6.26
C PRO A 90 5.34 2.69 -7.24
N SER A 91 6.41 3.50 -7.15
CA SER A 91 7.60 3.34 -8.00
C SER A 91 8.33 2.00 -7.82
N ILE A 92 8.11 1.27 -6.71
CA ILE A 92 8.64 -0.09 -6.53
C ILE A 92 8.01 -1.04 -7.55
N ILE A 93 6.72 -0.90 -7.84
CA ILE A 93 5.98 -1.70 -8.82
C ILE A 93 6.65 -1.60 -10.20
N LEU A 94 7.03 -0.39 -10.61
CA LEU A 94 7.70 -0.14 -11.89
C LEU A 94 9.10 -0.75 -11.96
N ARG A 95 9.86 -0.71 -10.85
CA ARG A 95 11.16 -1.40 -10.76
C ARG A 95 11.02 -2.91 -10.86
N LEU A 96 9.96 -3.48 -10.29
CA LEU A 96 9.68 -4.90 -10.41
C LEU A 96 9.31 -5.29 -11.85
N ALA A 97 8.58 -4.42 -12.57
CA ALA A 97 8.32 -4.62 -14.00
C ALA A 97 9.62 -4.62 -14.81
N ASP A 98 10.55 -3.68 -14.56
CA ASP A 98 11.85 -3.62 -15.23
C ASP A 98 12.66 -4.91 -15.01
N THR A 99 12.59 -5.48 -13.81
CA THR A 99 13.35 -6.69 -13.46
C THR A 99 12.73 -7.96 -14.05
N ALA A 100 11.40 -8.02 -14.11
CA ALA A 100 10.66 -9.21 -14.54
C ALA A 100 10.48 -9.31 -16.06
N LEU A 101 10.58 -8.19 -16.79
CA LEU A 101 10.20 -8.07 -18.19
C LEU A 101 11.38 -7.60 -19.04
N GLN A 102 12.12 -8.56 -19.60
CA GLN A 102 13.29 -8.29 -20.46
C GLN A 102 12.93 -8.18 -21.96
N ASP A 103 11.70 -8.57 -22.34
CA ASP A 103 11.24 -8.75 -23.71
C ASP A 103 10.14 -7.78 -24.11
N LEU A 104 10.15 -6.55 -23.56
CA LEU A 104 9.18 -5.53 -23.90
C LEU A 104 9.40 -4.99 -25.33
N THR A 105 8.28 -4.76 -26.04
CA THR A 105 8.33 -4.06 -27.32
C THR A 105 8.65 -2.57 -27.13
N PRO A 106 9.17 -1.87 -28.17
CA PRO A 106 9.41 -0.43 -28.08
C PRO A 106 8.17 0.39 -27.67
N ASP A 107 6.98 -0.03 -28.10
CA ASP A 107 5.72 0.62 -27.71
C ASP A 107 5.39 0.40 -26.25
N GLN A 108 5.59 -0.82 -25.73
CA GLN A 108 5.42 -1.13 -24.31
C GLN A 108 6.40 -0.37 -23.44
N ILE A 109 7.67 -0.27 -23.84
CA ILE A 109 8.67 0.55 -23.16
C ILE A 109 8.21 2.01 -23.06
N ARG A 110 7.81 2.62 -24.19
CA ARG A 110 7.31 4.01 -24.20
C ARG A 110 6.08 4.19 -23.31
N ALA A 111 5.17 3.22 -23.31
CA ALA A 111 3.98 3.29 -22.49
C ALA A 111 4.32 3.17 -20.99
N ILE A 112 5.21 2.27 -20.59
CA ILE A 112 5.68 2.12 -19.21
C ILE A 112 6.42 3.37 -18.74
N GLU A 113 7.24 4.01 -19.61
CA GLU A 113 7.90 5.27 -19.25
C GLU A 113 6.91 6.42 -19.01
N ARG A 114 5.79 6.48 -19.75
CA ARG A 114 4.71 7.43 -19.43
C ARG A 114 4.09 7.15 -18.05
N VAL A 115 3.76 5.89 -17.77
CA VAL A 115 3.25 5.48 -16.45
C VAL A 115 4.24 5.86 -15.35
N ARG A 116 5.53 5.66 -15.60
CA ARG A 116 6.61 6.04 -14.66
C ARG A 116 6.65 7.53 -14.37
N ALA A 117 6.54 8.37 -15.41
CA ALA A 117 6.53 9.82 -15.26
C ALA A 117 5.31 10.29 -14.45
N GLU A 118 4.11 9.78 -14.78
CA GLU A 118 2.88 10.08 -14.06
C GLU A 118 2.94 9.64 -12.59
N THR A 119 3.42 8.41 -12.34
CA THR A 119 3.57 7.87 -10.97
C THR A 119 4.53 8.73 -10.14
N ARG A 120 5.68 9.11 -10.70
CA ARG A 120 6.65 9.98 -10.00
C ARG A 120 6.08 11.36 -9.69
N THR A 121 5.23 11.89 -10.56
CA THR A 121 4.55 13.17 -10.32
C THR A 121 3.57 13.04 -9.16
N GLY A 122 2.70 12.03 -9.17
CA GLY A 122 1.78 11.77 -8.06
C GLY A 122 2.49 11.49 -6.72
N GLU A 123 3.60 10.73 -6.75
CA GLU A 123 4.40 10.51 -5.54
C GLU A 123 4.99 11.80 -4.96
N ARG A 124 5.44 12.73 -5.81
CA ARG A 124 5.98 14.03 -5.36
C ARG A 124 4.88 14.91 -4.78
N GLU A 125 3.73 14.99 -5.44
CA GLU A 125 2.59 15.77 -4.97
C GLU A 125 2.08 15.27 -3.62
N LEU A 126 1.92 13.96 -3.46
CA LEU A 126 1.50 13.37 -2.19
C LEU A 126 2.55 13.54 -1.08
N SER A 127 3.84 13.42 -1.41
CA SER A 127 4.91 13.65 -0.43
C SER A 127 4.96 15.10 0.03
N ALA A 128 4.74 16.07 -0.87
CA ALA A 128 4.63 17.48 -0.52
C ALA A 128 3.40 17.75 0.35
N ALA A 129 2.25 17.14 0.02
CA ALA A 129 1.03 17.27 0.81
C ALA A 129 1.18 16.66 2.22
N MET A 130 1.87 15.52 2.35
CA MET A 130 2.18 14.93 3.66
C MET A 130 3.12 15.82 4.47
N ALA A 131 4.15 16.41 3.85
CA ALA A 131 5.03 17.36 4.54
C ALA A 131 4.27 18.57 5.06
N ALA A 132 3.42 19.19 4.23
CA ALA A 132 2.56 20.30 4.65
C ALA A 132 1.60 19.91 5.79
N PHE A 133 1.03 18.71 5.75
CA PHE A 133 0.23 18.16 6.85
C PHE A 133 1.06 18.06 8.14
N GLN A 134 2.25 17.49 8.09
CA GLN A 134 3.14 17.35 9.25
C GLN A 134 3.54 18.71 9.84
N GLU A 135 3.82 19.70 9.00
CA GLU A 135 4.06 21.08 9.45
C GLU A 135 2.84 21.68 10.16
N SER A 136 1.63 21.45 9.64
CA SER A 136 0.39 21.96 10.24
C SER A 136 0.13 21.38 11.63
N VAL A 137 0.41 20.07 11.82
CA VAL A 137 0.30 19.37 13.11
C VAL A 137 1.32 19.89 14.12
N ALA A 138 2.53 20.26 13.67
CA ALA A 138 3.59 20.85 14.49
C ALA A 138 3.45 22.35 14.70
N SER A 139 2.34 22.98 14.27
CA SER A 139 2.16 24.42 14.38
C SER A 139 2.15 24.90 15.85
N PRO A 140 2.65 26.13 16.14
CA PRO A 140 2.70 26.67 17.51
C PRO A 140 1.33 26.65 18.21
N ARG A 141 0.24 26.84 17.46
CA ARG A 141 -1.13 26.83 18.01
C ARG A 141 -1.50 25.44 18.54
N VAL A 142 -1.22 24.39 17.76
CA VAL A 142 -1.49 22.99 18.15
C VAL A 142 -0.62 22.62 19.36
N LEU A 143 0.68 22.92 19.31
CA LEU A 143 1.61 22.62 20.40
C LEU A 143 1.23 23.33 21.70
N GLN A 144 0.75 24.59 21.64
CA GLN A 144 0.27 25.31 22.82
C GLN A 144 -0.97 24.66 23.43
N ARG A 145 -1.92 24.20 22.60
CA ARG A 145 -3.12 23.49 23.08
C ARG A 145 -2.74 22.16 23.73
N VAL A 146 -1.90 21.36 23.10
CA VAL A 146 -1.42 20.07 23.66
C VAL A 146 -0.70 20.26 24.99
N ARG A 147 0.12 21.31 25.15
CA ARG A 147 0.76 21.63 26.44
C ARG A 147 -0.22 21.98 27.57
N ARG A 148 -1.43 22.40 27.24
CA ARG A 148 -2.47 22.76 28.18
C ARG A 148 -3.48 21.65 28.47
N VAL A 149 -3.39 20.49 27.82
CA VAL A 149 -4.41 19.42 27.88
C VAL A 149 -4.92 19.12 29.30
N GLY A 150 -4.08 19.16 30.33
CA GLY A 150 -4.52 18.95 31.73
C GLY A 150 -5.12 20.17 32.43
N ARG A 151 -5.32 21.30 31.73
CA ARG A 151 -5.79 22.60 32.27
C ARG A 151 -6.83 23.28 31.39
N LEU A 152 -7.29 22.59 30.33
CA LEU A 152 -8.29 23.11 29.40
C LEU A 152 -9.68 23.12 30.08
N LEU A 153 -10.47 24.12 29.77
CA LEU A 153 -11.90 24.19 30.09
C LEU A 153 -12.69 23.34 29.07
N ASP A 154 -13.91 22.94 29.40
CA ASP A 154 -14.73 22.04 28.58
C ASP A 154 -14.82 22.47 27.11
N GLY A 155 -15.11 23.74 26.82
CA GLY A 155 -15.18 24.26 25.44
C GLY A 155 -13.83 24.25 24.69
N GLU A 156 -12.69 24.40 25.40
CA GLU A 156 -11.35 24.27 24.77
C GLU A 156 -10.98 22.81 24.46
N ILE A 157 -11.54 21.86 25.21
CA ILE A 157 -11.40 20.42 24.96
C ILE A 157 -12.16 20.07 23.68
N ASP A 158 -13.40 20.52 23.51
CA ASP A 158 -14.22 20.31 22.32
C ASP A 158 -13.52 20.84 21.05
N GLU A 159 -12.96 22.05 21.11
CA GLU A 159 -12.19 22.63 20.00
C GLU A 159 -10.92 21.81 19.66
N LEU A 160 -10.27 21.23 20.68
CA LEU A 160 -9.11 20.37 20.45
C LEU A 160 -9.52 19.08 19.79
N ASP A 161 -10.60 18.45 20.23
CA ASP A 161 -11.13 17.20 19.68
C ASP A 161 -11.59 17.39 18.22
N GLU A 162 -12.26 18.50 17.90
CA GLU A 162 -12.62 18.86 16.53
C GLU A 162 -11.37 19.05 15.64
N SER A 163 -10.36 19.75 16.16
CA SER A 163 -9.09 19.96 15.47
C SER A 163 -8.37 18.63 15.21
N MET A 164 -8.35 17.73 16.19
CA MET A 164 -7.75 16.39 16.04
C MET A 164 -8.56 15.52 15.08
N GLY A 165 -9.88 15.63 15.08
CA GLY A 165 -10.76 15.00 14.10
C GLY A 165 -10.46 15.46 12.67
N GLY A 166 -10.33 16.76 12.46
CA GLY A 166 -9.92 17.35 11.18
C GLY A 166 -8.56 16.83 10.69
N MET A 167 -7.59 16.71 11.60
CA MET A 167 -6.26 16.15 11.26
C MET A 167 -6.33 14.66 10.89
N ARG A 168 -7.15 13.85 11.58
CA ARG A 168 -7.37 12.44 11.22
C ARG A 168 -7.97 12.31 9.83
N ASN A 169 -8.96 13.12 9.50
CA ASN A 169 -9.59 13.13 8.18
C ASN A 169 -8.58 13.53 7.09
N ALA A 170 -7.83 14.62 7.30
CA ALA A 170 -6.84 15.09 6.35
C ALA A 170 -5.75 14.04 6.04
N VAL A 171 -5.23 13.37 7.07
CA VAL A 171 -4.25 12.29 6.84
C VAL A 171 -4.90 11.06 6.21
N GLY A 172 -6.15 10.76 6.55
CA GLY A 172 -6.93 9.70 5.91
C GLY A 172 -7.07 9.89 4.41
N GLU A 173 -7.40 11.10 3.97
CA GLU A 173 -7.46 11.47 2.55
C GLU A 173 -6.10 11.27 1.84
N LEU A 174 -4.99 11.60 2.51
CA LEU A 174 -3.65 11.38 1.94
C LEU A 174 -3.34 9.89 1.75
N PHE A 175 -3.69 9.05 2.73
CA PHE A 175 -3.53 7.59 2.62
C PHE A 175 -4.40 7.01 1.50
N GLN A 176 -5.65 7.45 1.39
CA GLN A 176 -6.56 7.01 0.33
C GLN A 176 -6.01 7.38 -1.06
N ARG A 177 -5.59 8.63 -1.26
CA ARG A 177 -4.98 9.08 -2.53
C ARG A 177 -3.69 8.30 -2.86
N ALA A 178 -2.92 7.92 -1.85
CA ALA A 178 -1.73 7.08 -2.04
C ALA A 178 -2.11 5.67 -2.51
N ASP A 179 -3.19 5.08 -1.98
CA ASP A 179 -3.71 3.78 -2.41
C ASP A 179 -4.30 3.85 -3.83
N GLU A 180 -5.02 4.91 -4.16
CA GLU A 180 -5.50 5.18 -5.52
C GLU A 180 -4.36 5.26 -6.54
N LEU A 181 -3.25 5.93 -6.18
CA LEU A 181 -2.05 5.99 -7.03
C LEU A 181 -1.42 4.59 -7.22
N ARG A 182 -1.37 3.76 -6.18
CA ARG A 182 -0.88 2.37 -6.27
C ARG A 182 -1.73 1.55 -7.23
N VAL A 183 -3.04 1.58 -7.06
CA VAL A 183 -4.00 0.85 -7.91
C VAL A 183 -3.91 1.34 -9.35
N ALA A 184 -3.88 2.65 -9.56
CA ALA A 184 -3.76 3.24 -10.89
C ALA A 184 -2.46 2.83 -11.59
N THR A 185 -1.32 2.81 -10.85
CA THR A 185 -0.02 2.40 -11.39
C THR A 185 -0.06 0.94 -11.85
N VAL A 186 -0.56 0.01 -11.00
CA VAL A 186 -0.68 -1.40 -11.38
C VAL A 186 -1.58 -1.59 -12.59
N ARG A 187 -2.77 -0.98 -12.57
CA ARG A 187 -3.73 -1.09 -13.69
C ARG A 187 -3.15 -0.59 -15.01
N LYS A 188 -2.43 0.53 -15.00
CA LYS A 188 -1.78 1.09 -16.19
C LYS A 188 -0.67 0.16 -16.70
N VAL A 189 0.14 -0.44 -15.83
CA VAL A 189 1.15 -1.42 -16.23
C VAL A 189 0.49 -2.65 -16.84
N VAL A 190 -0.52 -3.22 -16.19
CA VAL A 190 -1.26 -4.40 -16.69
C VAL A 190 -1.91 -4.12 -18.05
N ALA A 191 -2.47 -2.93 -18.28
CA ALA A 191 -3.08 -2.55 -19.54
C ALA A 191 -2.09 -2.48 -20.73
N VAL A 192 -0.80 -2.29 -20.46
CA VAL A 192 0.26 -2.24 -21.49
C VAL A 192 0.77 -3.64 -21.84
N LEU A 193 0.67 -4.59 -20.92
CA LEU A 193 1.28 -5.91 -21.03
C LEU A 193 0.34 -6.92 -21.69
N SER A 194 0.91 -7.90 -22.41
CA SER A 194 0.18 -9.11 -22.80
C SER A 194 -0.06 -10.00 -21.57
N PRO A 195 -1.09 -10.88 -21.58
CA PRO A 195 -1.39 -11.74 -20.44
C PRO A 195 -0.19 -12.55 -19.90
N PRO A 196 0.68 -13.19 -20.72
CA PRO A 196 1.86 -13.88 -20.20
C PRO A 196 2.86 -12.93 -19.50
N LYS A 197 3.07 -11.73 -20.04
CA LYS A 197 3.93 -10.71 -19.42
C LYS A 197 3.33 -10.21 -18.11
N THR A 198 2.01 -10.03 -18.06
CA THR A 198 1.29 -9.65 -16.83
C THR A 198 1.46 -10.70 -15.74
N VAL A 199 1.35 -11.99 -16.07
CA VAL A 199 1.59 -13.09 -15.11
C VAL A 199 3.00 -13.03 -14.54
N ARG A 200 4.04 -12.87 -15.36
CA ARG A 200 5.43 -12.71 -14.88
C ARG A 200 5.62 -11.48 -14.00
N PHE A 201 5.04 -10.36 -14.38
CA PHE A 201 5.07 -9.13 -13.58
C PHE A 201 4.40 -9.31 -12.22
N LEU A 202 3.20 -9.89 -12.17
CA LEU A 202 2.48 -10.13 -10.92
C LEU A 202 3.21 -11.15 -10.04
N ALA A 203 3.78 -12.21 -10.61
CA ALA A 203 4.61 -13.15 -9.86
C ALA A 203 5.81 -12.47 -9.21
N ALA A 204 6.49 -11.58 -9.93
CA ALA A 204 7.60 -10.80 -9.37
C ALA A 204 7.14 -9.88 -8.23
N ALA A 205 5.98 -9.23 -8.37
CA ALA A 205 5.41 -8.34 -7.36
C ALA A 205 5.01 -9.09 -6.08
N LEU A 206 4.25 -10.19 -6.20
CA LEU A 206 3.87 -11.02 -5.06
C LEU A 206 5.11 -11.64 -4.39
N GLY A 207 6.00 -12.19 -5.20
CA GLY A 207 7.24 -12.81 -4.72
C GLY A 207 8.15 -11.82 -3.97
N PHE A 208 8.24 -10.57 -4.41
CA PHE A 208 8.97 -9.53 -3.70
C PHE A 208 8.37 -9.29 -2.30
N GLN A 209 7.07 -9.04 -2.21
CA GLN A 209 6.40 -8.75 -0.94
C GLN A 209 6.51 -9.92 0.05
N LEU A 210 6.31 -11.15 -0.41
CA LEU A 210 6.42 -12.35 0.43
C LEU A 210 7.86 -12.59 0.91
N ARG A 211 8.89 -12.33 0.08
CA ARG A 211 10.30 -12.43 0.50
C ARG A 211 10.66 -11.37 1.54
N VAL A 212 10.22 -10.13 1.34
CA VAL A 212 10.44 -9.03 2.31
C VAL A 212 9.80 -9.40 3.65
N ARG A 213 8.56 -9.89 3.64
CA ARG A 213 7.86 -10.35 4.85
C ARG A 213 8.60 -11.48 5.54
N ARG A 214 8.92 -12.57 4.83
CA ARG A 214 9.63 -13.73 5.40
C ARG A 214 10.92 -13.30 6.08
N TRP A 215 11.75 -12.58 5.36
CA TRP A 215 13.02 -12.08 5.88
C TRP A 215 12.86 -11.16 7.09
N GLY A 216 11.86 -10.28 7.08
CA GLY A 216 11.54 -9.40 8.20
C GLY A 216 11.08 -10.17 9.43
N MET A 217 10.18 -11.16 9.27
CA MET A 217 9.70 -12.00 10.37
C MET A 217 10.81 -12.85 11.00
N GLU A 218 11.71 -13.44 10.19
CA GLU A 218 12.87 -14.19 10.68
C GLU A 218 13.80 -13.30 11.53
N ARG A 219 14.00 -12.05 11.13
CA ARG A 219 14.80 -11.07 11.88
C ARG A 219 14.14 -10.62 13.17
N ASP A 220 12.82 -10.45 13.19
CA ASP A 220 12.09 -10.06 14.38
C ASP A 220 12.07 -11.19 15.45
N GLN A 221 12.07 -12.47 15.02
CA GLN A 221 12.17 -13.64 15.90
C GLN A 221 13.57 -13.88 16.48
N SER A 222 14.61 -13.38 15.82
CA SER A 222 16.00 -13.57 16.24
C SER A 222 16.51 -12.47 17.19
N ARG A 223 15.66 -11.53 17.59
CA ARG A 223 15.92 -10.46 18.56
C ARG A 223 15.34 -10.75 19.92
#